data_ce523f2c805f14cda6d02ecbffd6fd1e
#
_entry.id   ce523f2c805f14cda6d02ecbffd6fd1e
#
_cell.length_a   1.000
_cell.length_b   1.000
_cell.length_c   1.000
_cell.angle_alpha   90.00
_cell.angle_beta   90.00
_cell.angle_gamma   90.00
#
_symmetry.space_group_name_H-M   'P 1'
#
loop_
_entity.id
_entity.type
_entity.pdbx_description
1 polymer ?
#
loop_
_entity_poly.entity_id
_entity_poly.type
_entity_poly.pdbx_seq_one_letter_code
_entity_poly.pdbx_strand_id
1 'polypeptide(L)'
;MPEFVGTFIVGALCIVLGILNMMGNVSSIHYYHRRRVAQQDLLPFGRGVGLGTVIAGGSVILYGAFWWLSRAFEGAWLTLAGTTVLIVGLVVGLGISIYTIIKYNKGIF
;
A
#
# COMPACT_ATOMS: atom_id res chain seq x y z
N MET A 1 -0.82 -2.45 -24.23
CA MET A 1 -1.04 -3.20 -23.00
C MET A 1 -2.23 -2.58 -22.25
N PRO A 2 -3.19 -3.39 -21.84
CA PRO A 2 -4.32 -2.82 -21.10
C PRO A 2 -3.86 -2.14 -19.82
N GLU A 3 -4.46 -1.01 -19.48
CA GLU A 3 -4.04 -0.19 -18.34
C GLU A 3 -4.22 -0.93 -17.01
N PHE A 4 -5.23 -1.82 -16.91
CA PHE A 4 -5.45 -2.58 -15.67
C PHE A 4 -4.31 -3.57 -15.39
N VAL A 5 -3.54 -4.00 -16.39
CA VAL A 5 -2.37 -4.86 -16.18
C VAL A 5 -1.31 -4.10 -15.38
N GLY A 6 -1.13 -2.82 -15.66
CA GLY A 6 -0.23 -1.98 -14.88
C GLY A 6 -0.63 -1.89 -13.42
N THR A 7 -1.93 -1.74 -13.13
CA THR A 7 -2.40 -1.68 -11.75
C THR A 7 -2.18 -3.01 -11.01
N PHE A 8 -2.38 -4.14 -11.68
CA PHE A 8 -2.11 -5.44 -11.07
C PHE A 8 -0.63 -5.62 -10.76
N ILE A 9 0.26 -5.19 -11.67
CA ILE A 9 1.72 -5.30 -11.45
C ILE A 9 2.14 -4.42 -10.29
N VAL A 10 1.75 -3.15 -10.28
CA VAL A 10 2.10 -2.21 -9.22
C VAL A 10 1.55 -2.67 -7.88
N GLY A 11 0.27 -3.07 -7.85
CA GLY A 11 -0.35 -3.55 -6.63
C GLY A 11 0.32 -4.81 -6.08
N ALA A 12 0.68 -5.76 -6.96
CA ALA A 12 1.37 -6.98 -6.54
C ALA A 12 2.75 -6.66 -5.97
N LEU A 13 3.50 -5.75 -6.60
CA LEU A 13 4.80 -5.33 -6.07
C LEU A 13 4.66 -4.69 -4.69
N CYS A 14 3.66 -3.83 -4.51
CA CYS A 14 3.40 -3.21 -3.21
C CYS A 14 3.07 -4.26 -2.15
N ILE A 15 2.25 -5.26 -2.49
CA ILE A 15 1.88 -6.33 -1.56
C ILE A 15 3.11 -7.14 -1.16
N VAL A 16 3.96 -7.50 -2.13
CA VAL A 16 5.18 -8.25 -1.85
C VAL A 16 6.11 -7.45 -0.93
N LEU A 17 6.35 -6.18 -1.25
CA LEU A 17 7.20 -5.33 -0.42
C LEU A 17 6.60 -5.14 0.98
N GLY A 18 5.28 -4.97 1.06
CA GLY A 18 4.59 -4.83 2.34
C GLY A 18 4.70 -6.09 3.19
N ILE A 19 4.55 -7.27 2.59
CA ILE A 19 4.71 -8.54 3.30
C ILE A 19 6.14 -8.69 3.82
N LEU A 20 7.15 -8.36 3.00
CA LEU A 20 8.54 -8.40 3.44
C LEU A 20 8.78 -7.47 4.62
N ASN A 21 8.20 -6.27 4.60
CA ASN A 21 8.28 -5.35 5.73
C ASN A 21 7.64 -5.95 6.98
N MET A 22 6.48 -6.60 6.82
CA MET A 22 5.78 -7.23 7.94
C MET A 22 6.59 -8.39 8.54
N MET A 23 7.44 -9.03 7.74
CA MET A 23 8.31 -10.09 8.21
C MET A 23 9.59 -9.58 8.88
N GLY A 24 9.77 -8.28 8.96
CA GLY A 24 10.90 -7.65 9.60
C GLY A 24 11.96 -7.11 8.63
N ASN A 25 11.81 -7.36 7.33
CA ASN A 25 12.74 -6.83 6.33
C ASN A 25 12.29 -5.43 5.93
N VAL A 26 12.98 -4.43 6.45
CA VAL A 26 12.64 -3.01 6.21
C VAL A 26 13.59 -2.34 5.24
N SER A 27 14.43 -3.11 4.53
CA SER A 27 15.41 -2.54 3.62
C SER A 27 14.79 -1.78 2.45
N SER A 28 13.55 -2.09 2.08
CA SER A 28 12.83 -1.37 1.02
C SER A 28 12.28 -0.02 1.46
N ILE A 29 12.27 0.26 2.78
CA ILE A 29 11.82 1.54 3.31
C ILE A 29 12.96 2.54 3.18
N HIS A 30 12.63 3.76 2.74
CA HIS A 30 13.63 4.81 2.56
C HIS A 30 14.40 5.05 3.86
N TYR A 31 15.72 5.20 3.74
CA TYR A 31 16.61 5.34 4.90
C TYR A 31 16.14 6.41 5.88
N TYR A 32 15.76 7.58 5.40
CA TYR A 32 15.31 8.67 6.27
C TYR A 32 14.05 8.34 7.06
N HIS A 33 13.25 7.38 6.58
CA HIS A 33 12.02 6.98 7.24
C HIS A 33 12.22 5.88 8.27
N ARG A 34 13.43 5.31 8.37
CA ARG A 34 13.71 4.20 9.29
C ARG A 34 14.99 4.37 10.11
N ARG A 35 15.77 5.42 9.88
CA ARG A 35 17.10 5.56 10.49
C ARG A 35 17.07 5.72 12.01
N ARG A 36 15.97 6.21 12.57
CA ARG A 36 15.82 6.43 14.00
C ARG A 36 15.06 5.34 14.72
N VAL A 37 14.62 4.31 14.00
CA VAL A 37 13.88 3.20 14.58
C VAL A 37 14.87 2.34 15.39
N ALA A 38 14.55 2.12 16.67
CA ALA A 38 15.36 1.25 17.51
C ALA A 38 15.31 -0.18 16.98
N GLN A 39 16.41 -0.92 17.11
CA GLN A 39 16.49 -2.28 16.58
C GLN A 39 15.40 -3.18 17.14
N GLN A 40 15.04 -3.03 18.40
CA GLN A 40 13.97 -3.79 19.04
C GLN A 40 12.59 -3.44 18.50
N ASP A 41 12.43 -2.29 17.83
CA ASP A 41 11.17 -1.83 17.26
C ASP A 41 11.05 -2.12 15.77
N LEU A 42 12.07 -2.71 15.14
CA LEU A 42 12.05 -2.96 13.70
C LEU A 42 10.90 -3.86 13.28
N LEU A 43 10.55 -4.88 14.06
CA LEU A 43 9.46 -5.76 13.70
C LEU A 43 8.08 -5.07 13.78
N PRO A 44 7.69 -4.41 14.89
CA PRO A 44 6.43 -3.66 14.90
C PRO A 44 6.42 -2.50 13.91
N PHE A 45 7.56 -1.84 13.70
CA PHE A 45 7.68 -0.81 12.68
C PHE A 45 7.39 -1.37 11.29
N GLY A 46 8.05 -2.48 10.94
CA GLY A 46 7.86 -3.13 9.64
C GLY A 46 6.43 -3.64 9.46
N ARG A 47 5.81 -4.15 10.53
CA ARG A 47 4.42 -4.60 10.48
C ARG A 47 3.46 -3.45 10.16
N GLY A 48 3.65 -2.30 10.78
CA GLY A 48 2.80 -1.14 10.53
C GLY A 48 2.96 -0.58 9.13
N VAL A 49 4.21 -0.34 8.71
CA VAL A 49 4.49 0.17 7.36
C VAL A 49 4.06 -0.84 6.31
N GLY A 50 4.35 -2.13 6.56
CA GLY A 50 3.98 -3.19 5.64
C GLY A 50 2.47 -3.35 5.49
N LEU A 51 1.74 -3.28 6.60
CA LEU A 51 0.27 -3.35 6.56
C LEU A 51 -0.29 -2.22 5.72
N GLY A 52 0.18 -0.99 5.93
CA GLY A 52 -0.26 0.15 5.13
C GLY A 52 0.05 -0.03 3.65
N THR A 53 1.23 -0.58 3.33
CA THR A 53 1.65 -0.83 1.95
C THR A 53 0.79 -1.93 1.31
N VAL A 54 0.47 -3.00 2.05
CA VAL A 54 -0.40 -4.07 1.56
C VAL A 54 -1.81 -3.54 1.30
N ILE A 55 -2.35 -2.71 2.21
CA ILE A 55 -3.66 -2.11 2.02
C ILE A 55 -3.66 -1.23 0.76
N ALA A 56 -2.64 -0.40 0.58
CA ALA A 56 -2.52 0.46 -0.60
C ALA A 56 -2.42 -0.38 -1.88
N GLY A 57 -1.58 -1.43 -1.87
CA GLY A 57 -1.41 -2.32 -3.02
C GLY A 57 -2.68 -3.08 -3.36
N GLY A 58 -3.38 -3.58 -2.34
CA GLY A 58 -4.67 -4.25 -2.53
C GLY A 58 -5.72 -3.33 -3.13
N SER A 59 -5.72 -2.06 -2.70
CA SER A 59 -6.64 -1.06 -3.25
C SER A 59 -6.37 -0.78 -4.72
N VAL A 60 -5.09 -0.73 -5.11
CA VAL A 60 -4.71 -0.55 -6.52
C VAL A 60 -5.19 -1.74 -7.36
N ILE A 61 -5.03 -2.96 -6.86
CA ILE A 61 -5.50 -4.16 -7.56
C ILE A 61 -7.02 -4.14 -7.71
N LEU A 62 -7.74 -3.82 -6.64
CA LEU A 62 -9.20 -3.73 -6.69
C LEU A 62 -9.66 -2.66 -7.67
N TYR A 63 -8.98 -1.52 -7.70
CA TYR A 63 -9.28 -0.48 -8.69
C TYR A 63 -9.14 -1.02 -10.12
N GLY A 64 -8.06 -1.74 -10.40
CA GLY A 64 -7.86 -2.35 -11.72
C GLY A 64 -8.94 -3.38 -12.05
N ALA A 65 -9.34 -4.19 -11.06
CA ALA A 65 -10.40 -5.18 -11.26
C ALA A 65 -11.76 -4.51 -11.55
N PHE A 66 -12.11 -3.47 -10.79
CA PHE A 66 -13.37 -2.74 -11.04
C PHE A 66 -13.36 -2.06 -12.40
N TRP A 67 -12.22 -1.49 -12.80
CA TRP A 67 -12.09 -0.84 -14.09
C TRP A 67 -12.25 -1.85 -15.23
N TRP A 68 -11.62 -3.02 -15.11
CA TRP A 68 -11.79 -4.10 -16.07
C TRP A 68 -13.25 -4.53 -16.17
N LEU A 69 -13.93 -4.71 -15.00
CA LEU A 69 -15.34 -5.09 -14.96
C LEU A 69 -16.21 -4.00 -15.58
N SER A 70 -15.89 -2.73 -15.37
CA SER A 70 -16.68 -1.64 -15.96
C SER A 70 -16.64 -1.64 -17.48
N ARG A 71 -15.53 -2.10 -18.06
CA ARG A 71 -15.41 -2.22 -19.52
C ARG A 71 -16.15 -3.44 -20.04
N ALA A 72 -16.15 -4.53 -19.26
CA ALA A 72 -16.81 -5.76 -19.67
C ALA A 72 -18.34 -5.67 -19.54
N PHE A 73 -18.84 -4.97 -18.53
CA PHE A 73 -20.27 -4.91 -18.20
C PHE A 73 -20.90 -3.52 -18.38
N GLU A 74 -20.13 -2.55 -18.90
CA GLU A 74 -20.61 -1.19 -19.21
C GLU A 74 -21.34 -0.52 -18.04
N GLY A 75 -20.89 -0.75 -16.80
CA GLY A 75 -21.51 -0.16 -15.61
C GLY A 75 -20.74 1.04 -15.11
N ALA A 76 -21.29 2.25 -15.23
CA ALA A 76 -20.62 3.45 -14.72
C ALA A 76 -20.40 3.39 -13.21
N TRP A 77 -21.29 2.73 -12.47
CA TRP A 77 -21.16 2.58 -11.02
C TRP A 77 -19.91 1.76 -10.64
N LEU A 78 -19.45 0.87 -11.53
CA LEU A 78 -18.24 0.07 -11.28
C LEU A 78 -17.01 0.96 -11.25
N THR A 79 -16.93 1.93 -12.17
CA THR A 79 -15.82 2.89 -12.19
C THR A 79 -15.84 3.75 -10.91
N LEU A 80 -17.03 4.21 -10.51
CA LEU A 80 -17.17 5.01 -9.30
C LEU A 80 -16.78 4.20 -8.06
N ALA A 81 -17.24 2.94 -7.96
CA ALA A 81 -16.92 2.06 -6.84
C ALA A 81 -15.41 1.81 -6.78
N GLY A 82 -14.78 1.52 -7.92
CA GLY A 82 -13.34 1.29 -7.97
C GLY A 82 -12.54 2.51 -7.57
N THR A 83 -12.93 3.69 -8.04
CA THR A 83 -12.26 4.95 -7.67
C THR A 83 -12.39 5.21 -6.17
N THR A 84 -13.58 4.97 -5.61
CA THR A 84 -13.80 5.15 -4.17
C THR A 84 -12.92 4.19 -3.36
N VAL A 85 -12.86 2.91 -3.75
CA VAL A 85 -12.01 1.93 -3.08
C VAL A 85 -10.54 2.36 -3.16
N LEU A 86 -10.08 2.83 -4.32
CA LEU A 86 -8.71 3.29 -4.49
C LEU A 86 -8.39 4.45 -3.55
N ILE A 87 -9.23 5.47 -3.53
CA ILE A 87 -9.00 6.66 -2.70
C ILE A 87 -8.99 6.28 -1.23
N VAL A 88 -10.02 5.56 -0.76
CA VAL A 88 -10.13 5.18 0.65
C VAL A 88 -8.95 4.29 1.05
N GLY A 89 -8.63 3.30 0.21
CA GLY A 89 -7.52 2.38 0.50
C GLY A 89 -6.17 3.08 0.55
N LEU A 90 -5.91 4.01 -0.38
CA LEU A 90 -4.66 4.77 -0.36
C LEU A 90 -4.58 5.67 0.87
N VAL A 91 -5.66 6.35 1.22
CA VAL A 91 -5.69 7.23 2.40
C VAL A 91 -5.44 6.40 3.67
N VAL A 92 -6.14 5.28 3.82
CA VAL A 92 -5.98 4.41 5.00
C VAL A 92 -4.59 3.79 5.01
N GLY A 93 -4.15 3.22 3.89
CA GLY A 93 -2.85 2.55 3.81
C GLY A 93 -1.69 3.49 4.06
N LEU A 94 -1.67 4.63 3.37
CA LEU A 94 -0.63 5.63 3.57
C LEU A 94 -0.69 6.24 4.97
N GLY A 95 -1.91 6.45 5.49
CA GLY A 95 -2.09 6.94 6.85
C GLY A 95 -1.49 6.01 7.89
N ILE A 96 -1.72 4.70 7.77
CA ILE A 96 -1.14 3.70 8.67
C ILE A 96 0.39 3.72 8.57
N SER A 97 0.92 3.74 7.34
CA SER A 97 2.37 3.72 7.14
C SER A 97 3.02 4.99 7.71
N ILE A 98 2.44 6.15 7.42
CA ILE A 98 2.98 7.43 7.90
C ILE A 98 2.90 7.51 9.42
N TYR A 99 1.77 7.11 10.01
CA TYR A 99 1.63 7.07 11.46
C TYR A 99 2.70 6.19 12.10
N THR A 100 2.94 5.02 11.52
CA THR A 100 3.94 4.09 12.02
C THR A 100 5.35 4.67 11.93
N ILE A 101 5.66 5.32 10.80
CA ILE A 101 6.95 5.99 10.62
C ILE A 101 7.13 7.07 11.68
N ILE A 102 6.14 7.93 11.89
CA ILE A 102 6.22 9.00 12.88
C ILE A 102 6.41 8.43 14.27
N LYS A 103 5.67 7.36 14.60
CA LYS A 103 5.71 6.75 15.93
C LYS A 103 7.08 6.14 16.25
N TYR A 104 7.63 5.34 15.35
CA TYR A 104 8.85 4.58 15.63
C TYR A 104 10.12 5.26 15.16
N ASN A 105 10.08 6.01 14.07
CA ASN A 105 11.23 6.77 13.57
C ASN A 105 11.32 8.18 14.19
N LYS A 106 10.35 8.53 15.03
CA LYS A 106 10.28 9.83 15.71
C LYS A 106 10.23 10.99 14.71
N GLY A 107 9.48 10.80 13.63
CA GLY A 107 9.32 11.76 12.55
C GLY A 107 9.56 11.11 11.21
N ILE A 108 9.29 11.88 10.14
CA ILE A 108 9.43 11.37 8.77
C ILE A 108 10.91 11.27 8.37
N PHE A 109 11.75 12.09 8.95
CA PHE A 109 13.18 12.11 8.64
C PHE A 109 14.03 11.66 9.80
#